data_f8da98c8600a5853ce118d2df052bc0e
#
_entry.id   f8da98c8600a5853ce118d2df052bc0e
#
_cell.length_a   1.000
_cell.length_b   1.000
_cell.length_c   1.000
_cell.angle_alpha   90.00
_cell.angle_beta   90.00
_cell.angle_gamma   90.00
#
_symmetry.space_group_name_H-M   'P 1'
#
loop_
_entity.id
_entity.type
_entity.pdbx_description
1 polymer ?
#
loop_
_entity_poly.entity_id
_entity_poly.type
_entity_poly.pdbx_seq_one_letter_code
_entity_poly.pdbx_strand_id
1 'polypeptide(L)'
;MTNNERIPSHVAIILDGNGRWAKQRGKTRSFGHKAGFDKVKDIASYASLRGIKALSLYCFSTENWNRPNQEVNFLMSIPIKFKEESKIYKEKNIKVIVSGRKDRIPKNTLDAMNDLVDDTKESTGMILNICFDYGSLNDLMNTINNLVENGTKLDEEKAIYSHLSTNPVGPVDLLIRTGGEKRLSNFLLIEAAYAELYFIDKYWPDFNNEDLDNAILEYSKRDRRYGGIKDE
;
A
#
# COMPACT_ATOMS: atom_id res chain seq x y z
N MET A 1 -11.54 -22.41 -14.95
CA MET A 1 -11.62 -21.32 -13.95
C MET A 1 -12.79 -21.64 -13.06
N THR A 2 -12.55 -22.10 -11.85
CA THR A 2 -13.60 -22.48 -10.89
C THR A 2 -14.34 -21.21 -10.46
N ASN A 3 -15.65 -21.19 -10.70
CA ASN A 3 -16.57 -20.05 -10.57
C ASN A 3 -16.81 -19.56 -9.12
N ASN A 4 -15.86 -19.71 -8.19
CA ASN A 4 -16.07 -19.43 -6.76
C ASN A 4 -14.85 -18.79 -6.07
N GLU A 5 -13.91 -18.17 -6.82
CA GLU A 5 -12.78 -17.48 -6.20
C GLU A 5 -13.25 -16.12 -5.64
N ARG A 6 -13.21 -15.95 -4.32
CA ARG A 6 -13.51 -14.68 -3.67
C ARG A 6 -12.31 -13.73 -3.82
N ILE A 7 -12.50 -12.64 -4.57
CA ILE A 7 -11.49 -11.61 -4.78
C ILE A 7 -11.54 -10.62 -3.61
N PRO A 8 -10.40 -10.30 -2.95
CA PRO A 8 -10.35 -9.26 -1.93
C PRO A 8 -10.63 -7.89 -2.58
N SER A 9 -11.45 -7.06 -1.93
CA SER A 9 -11.74 -5.71 -2.40
C SER A 9 -10.55 -4.79 -2.20
N HIS A 10 -9.89 -4.87 -1.04
CA HIS A 10 -8.70 -4.09 -0.71
C HIS A 10 -7.52 -5.00 -0.36
N VAL A 11 -6.47 -4.91 -1.17
CA VAL A 11 -5.18 -5.59 -0.93
C VAL A 11 -4.14 -4.58 -0.47
N ALA A 12 -3.42 -4.90 0.59
CA ALA A 12 -2.29 -4.10 1.09
C ALA A 12 -0.99 -4.89 0.97
N ILE A 13 0.09 -4.28 0.49
CA ILE A 13 1.38 -4.98 0.31
C ILE A 13 2.52 -4.20 0.98
N ILE A 14 3.25 -4.88 1.86
CA ILE A 14 4.53 -4.40 2.41
C ILE A 14 5.65 -4.86 1.48
N LEU A 15 6.29 -3.91 0.79
CA LEU A 15 7.29 -4.10 -0.27
C LEU A 15 8.68 -4.39 0.33
N ASP A 16 8.81 -5.49 1.09
CA ASP A 16 10.05 -5.81 1.81
C ASP A 16 11.00 -6.67 0.98
N GLY A 17 12.30 -6.53 1.30
CA GLY A 17 13.37 -7.35 0.75
C GLY A 17 14.20 -6.68 -0.35
N ASN A 18 13.90 -5.46 -0.81
CA ASN A 18 14.62 -4.77 -1.89
C ASN A 18 16.14 -4.73 -1.66
N GLY A 19 16.56 -4.31 -0.46
CA GLY A 19 17.99 -4.22 -0.12
C GLY A 19 18.68 -5.58 -0.02
N ARG A 20 17.99 -6.59 0.53
CA ARG A 20 18.50 -7.97 0.64
C ARG A 20 18.64 -8.62 -0.74
N TRP A 21 17.65 -8.42 -1.59
CA TRP A 21 17.65 -8.85 -2.99
C TRP A 21 18.87 -8.31 -3.77
N ALA A 22 19.16 -7.01 -3.63
CA ALA A 22 20.30 -6.37 -4.26
C ALA A 22 21.63 -6.91 -3.71
N LYS A 23 21.74 -7.06 -2.38
CA LYS A 23 22.94 -7.59 -1.72
C LYS A 23 23.29 -9.00 -2.20
N GLN A 24 22.30 -9.89 -2.37
CA GLN A 24 22.52 -11.24 -2.91
C GLN A 24 23.08 -11.24 -4.33
N ARG A 25 22.88 -10.13 -5.07
CA ARG A 25 23.36 -9.95 -6.46
C ARG A 25 24.62 -9.08 -6.55
N GLY A 26 25.27 -8.78 -5.42
CA GLY A 26 26.44 -7.90 -5.37
C GLY A 26 26.14 -6.45 -5.78
N LYS A 27 24.89 -5.99 -5.62
CA LYS A 27 24.43 -4.65 -6.01
C LYS A 27 24.14 -3.77 -4.79
N THR A 28 24.06 -2.46 -5.02
CA THR A 28 23.71 -1.48 -3.99
C THR A 28 22.23 -1.60 -3.59
N ARG A 29 21.89 -1.15 -2.38
CA ARG A 29 20.49 -1.11 -1.91
C ARG A 29 19.60 -0.30 -2.85
N SER A 30 20.09 0.83 -3.37
CA SER A 30 19.38 1.68 -4.33
C SER A 30 19.03 0.94 -5.63
N PHE A 31 19.87 0.02 -6.09
CA PHE A 31 19.57 -0.84 -7.23
C PHE A 31 18.36 -1.75 -6.95
N GLY A 32 18.27 -2.31 -5.74
CA GLY A 32 17.13 -3.11 -5.32
C GLY A 32 15.84 -2.29 -5.21
N HIS A 33 15.93 -1.07 -4.67
CA HIS A 33 14.77 -0.17 -4.62
C HIS A 33 14.29 0.24 -6.01
N LYS A 34 15.21 0.45 -6.97
CA LYS A 34 14.82 0.70 -8.37
C LYS A 34 14.08 -0.50 -8.97
N ALA A 35 14.62 -1.71 -8.80
CA ALA A 35 13.97 -2.93 -9.29
C ALA A 35 12.59 -3.15 -8.67
N GLY A 36 12.46 -2.86 -7.35
CA GLY A 36 11.16 -2.93 -6.66
C GLY A 36 10.18 -1.86 -7.14
N PHE A 37 10.65 -0.67 -7.48
CA PHE A 37 9.82 0.37 -8.07
C PHE A 37 9.29 -0.05 -9.45
N ASP A 38 10.18 -0.53 -10.33
CA ASP A 38 9.81 -0.96 -11.69
C ASP A 38 8.72 -2.06 -11.66
N LYS A 39 8.62 -2.82 -10.54
CA LYS A 39 7.60 -3.86 -10.31
C LYS A 39 6.20 -3.30 -9.99
N VAL A 40 6.12 -2.10 -9.40
CA VAL A 40 4.85 -1.55 -8.90
C VAL A 40 3.79 -1.44 -9.99
N LYS A 41 4.16 -0.92 -11.17
CA LYS A 41 3.20 -0.72 -12.28
C LYS A 41 2.63 -2.04 -12.80
N ASP A 42 3.45 -3.09 -12.85
CA ASP A 42 3.02 -4.40 -13.33
C ASP A 42 2.00 -5.01 -12.36
N ILE A 43 2.31 -4.99 -11.06
CA ILE A 43 1.42 -5.52 -10.02
C ILE A 43 0.15 -4.67 -9.88
N ALA A 44 0.25 -3.33 -9.93
CA ALA A 44 -0.93 -2.46 -9.89
C ALA A 44 -1.85 -2.69 -11.10
N SER A 45 -1.26 -2.83 -12.30
CA SER A 45 -2.01 -3.14 -13.51
C SER A 45 -2.70 -4.51 -13.41
N TYR A 46 -2.01 -5.50 -12.90
CA TYR A 46 -2.56 -6.85 -12.74
C TYR A 46 -3.63 -6.91 -11.66
N ALA A 47 -3.43 -6.24 -10.52
CA ALA A 47 -4.43 -6.14 -9.45
C ALA A 47 -5.74 -5.51 -9.97
N SER A 48 -5.65 -4.45 -10.77
CA SER A 48 -6.80 -3.83 -11.43
C SER A 48 -7.52 -4.82 -12.35
N LEU A 49 -6.77 -5.58 -13.17
CA LEU A 49 -7.32 -6.62 -14.06
C LEU A 49 -8.02 -7.74 -13.28
N ARG A 50 -7.52 -8.10 -12.10
CA ARG A 50 -8.12 -9.10 -11.20
C ARG A 50 -9.40 -8.61 -10.51
N GLY A 51 -9.78 -7.35 -10.68
CA GLY A 51 -10.99 -6.77 -10.11
C GLY A 51 -10.84 -6.27 -8.67
N ILE A 52 -9.60 -6.15 -8.15
CA ILE A 52 -9.28 -5.51 -6.88
C ILE A 52 -9.72 -4.04 -6.96
N LYS A 53 -10.39 -3.53 -5.92
CA LYS A 53 -10.92 -2.15 -5.88
C LYS A 53 -9.91 -1.16 -5.30
N ALA A 54 -9.09 -1.60 -4.37
CA ALA A 54 -8.04 -0.79 -3.77
C ALA A 54 -6.76 -1.62 -3.59
N LEU A 55 -5.61 -1.02 -3.93
CA LEU A 55 -4.28 -1.58 -3.69
C LEU A 55 -3.46 -0.56 -2.91
N SER A 56 -3.12 -0.86 -1.66
CA SER A 56 -2.25 -0.02 -0.82
C SER A 56 -0.83 -0.57 -0.79
N LEU A 57 0.16 0.25 -1.11
CA LEU A 57 1.57 -0.12 -1.17
C LEU A 57 2.39 0.64 -0.12
N TYR A 58 3.12 -0.08 0.75
CA TYR A 58 4.01 0.53 1.75
C TYR A 58 5.35 0.89 1.13
N CYS A 59 5.45 2.09 0.57
CA CYS A 59 6.62 2.54 -0.19
C CYS A 59 7.70 3.17 0.69
N PHE A 60 7.30 3.96 1.72
CA PHE A 60 8.22 4.60 2.66
C PHE A 60 7.53 4.79 4.02
N SER A 61 8.09 4.18 5.08
CA SER A 61 7.55 4.34 6.43
C SER A 61 8.15 5.53 7.17
N THR A 62 7.47 6.00 8.21
CA THR A 62 7.97 7.05 9.13
C THR A 62 9.32 6.67 9.75
N GLU A 63 9.59 5.40 9.97
CA GLU A 63 10.83 4.88 10.56
C GLU A 63 11.99 4.84 9.53
N ASN A 64 11.69 4.88 8.22
CA ASN A 64 12.72 4.80 7.18
C ASN A 64 13.62 6.06 7.12
N TRP A 65 13.21 7.17 7.74
CA TRP A 65 14.08 8.33 7.92
C TRP A 65 15.35 8.03 8.73
N ASN A 66 15.35 6.97 9.55
CA ASN A 66 16.53 6.51 10.29
C ASN A 66 17.53 5.73 9.43
N ARG A 67 17.28 5.56 8.14
CA ARG A 67 18.21 4.92 7.19
C ARG A 67 19.34 5.88 6.80
N PRO A 68 20.45 5.36 6.23
CA PRO A 68 21.51 6.21 5.71
C PRO A 68 20.97 7.26 4.73
N ASN A 69 21.45 8.50 4.84
CA ASN A 69 20.98 9.63 4.02
C ASN A 69 20.98 9.34 2.51
N GLN A 70 21.98 8.60 2.03
CA GLN A 70 22.09 8.23 0.61
C GLN A 70 20.90 7.37 0.17
N GLU A 71 20.45 6.43 1.02
CA GLU A 71 19.27 5.59 0.75
C GLU A 71 17.98 6.43 0.80
N VAL A 72 17.84 7.29 1.83
CA VAL A 72 16.69 8.19 1.96
C VAL A 72 16.56 9.12 0.76
N ASN A 73 17.66 9.79 0.34
CA ASN A 73 17.64 10.68 -0.82
C ASN A 73 17.24 9.95 -2.10
N PHE A 74 17.69 8.70 -2.27
CA PHE A 74 17.25 7.89 -3.40
C PHE A 74 15.74 7.59 -3.34
N LEU A 75 15.22 7.19 -2.18
CA LEU A 75 13.80 6.90 -1.98
C LEU A 75 12.93 8.14 -2.22
N MET A 76 13.41 9.34 -1.82
CA MET A 76 12.73 10.61 -2.11
C MET A 76 12.67 10.92 -3.61
N SER A 77 13.57 10.39 -4.43
CA SER A 77 13.53 10.57 -5.89
C SER A 77 12.52 9.66 -6.61
N ILE A 78 12.04 8.60 -5.95
CA ILE A 78 11.13 7.61 -6.57
C ILE A 78 9.78 8.24 -6.99
N PRO A 79 9.09 9.07 -6.19
CA PRO A 79 7.83 9.67 -6.60
C PRO A 79 7.90 10.50 -7.89
N ILE A 80 9.05 11.10 -8.18
CA ILE A 80 9.27 11.84 -9.43
C ILE A 80 9.13 10.91 -10.65
N LYS A 81 9.64 9.67 -10.53
CA LYS A 81 9.50 8.64 -11.58
C LYS A 81 8.08 8.09 -11.67
N PHE A 82 7.36 8.00 -10.56
CA PHE A 82 5.94 7.64 -10.58
C PHE A 82 5.12 8.62 -11.42
N LYS A 83 5.42 9.91 -11.30
CA LYS A 83 4.78 10.95 -12.12
C LYS A 83 5.00 10.70 -13.61
N GLU A 84 6.22 10.33 -14.02
CA GLU A 84 6.53 10.02 -15.42
C GLU A 84 5.68 8.85 -15.96
N GLU A 85 5.19 7.98 -15.10
CA GLU A 85 4.33 6.83 -15.43
C GLU A 85 2.82 7.14 -15.29
N SER A 86 2.41 8.37 -14.94
CA SER A 86 1.00 8.77 -14.69
C SER A 86 0.06 8.39 -15.84
N LYS A 87 0.54 8.51 -17.08
CA LYS A 87 -0.19 8.13 -18.29
C LYS A 87 -0.65 6.66 -18.27
N ILE A 88 0.20 5.75 -17.79
CA ILE A 88 -0.10 4.32 -17.70
C ILE A 88 -1.25 4.07 -16.72
N TYR A 89 -1.23 4.72 -15.55
CA TYR A 89 -2.30 4.58 -14.56
C TYR A 89 -3.62 5.15 -15.10
N LYS A 90 -3.58 6.30 -15.77
CA LYS A 90 -4.76 6.91 -16.39
C LYS A 90 -5.36 6.02 -17.49
N GLU A 91 -4.55 5.48 -18.39
CA GLU A 91 -5.00 4.58 -19.46
C GLU A 91 -5.63 3.29 -18.91
N LYS A 92 -5.19 2.84 -17.75
CA LYS A 92 -5.74 1.67 -17.04
C LYS A 92 -6.89 2.02 -16.10
N ASN A 93 -7.36 3.27 -16.12
CA ASN A 93 -8.40 3.77 -15.23
C ASN A 93 -8.07 3.54 -13.74
N ILE A 94 -6.80 3.72 -13.35
CA ILE A 94 -6.34 3.61 -11.97
C ILE A 94 -6.22 5.00 -11.37
N LYS A 95 -6.93 5.25 -10.29
CA LYS A 95 -6.84 6.49 -9.49
C LYS A 95 -5.74 6.35 -8.48
N VAL A 96 -4.78 7.29 -8.47
CA VAL A 96 -3.70 7.30 -7.48
C VAL A 96 -4.05 8.26 -6.34
N ILE A 97 -3.82 7.82 -5.11
CA ILE A 97 -3.81 8.66 -3.92
C ILE A 97 -2.50 8.45 -3.16
N VAL A 98 -2.13 9.42 -2.33
CA VAL A 98 -0.93 9.35 -1.49
C VAL A 98 -1.32 9.59 -0.04
N SER A 99 -1.07 8.58 0.81
CA SER A 99 -1.33 8.61 2.25
C SER A 99 -0.03 8.76 3.03
N GLY A 100 -0.05 9.56 4.10
CA GLY A 100 1.08 9.78 5.00
C GLY A 100 1.40 11.26 5.20
N ARG A 101 2.50 11.52 5.88
CA ARG A 101 2.97 12.87 6.21
C ARG A 101 3.49 13.60 4.96
N LYS A 102 3.32 14.92 4.96
CA LYS A 102 3.79 15.80 3.85
C LYS A 102 4.76 16.88 4.32
N ASP A 103 4.83 17.13 5.62
CA ASP A 103 5.50 18.26 6.25
C ASP A 103 7.04 18.21 6.17
N ARG A 104 7.62 17.04 5.98
CA ARG A 104 9.08 16.85 5.91
C ARG A 104 9.59 16.28 4.57
N ILE A 105 8.67 16.11 3.61
CA ILE A 105 9.02 15.63 2.26
C ILE A 105 9.61 16.80 1.46
N PRO A 106 10.72 16.60 0.72
CA PRO A 106 11.27 17.62 -0.17
C PRO A 106 10.24 18.15 -1.16
N LYS A 107 10.24 19.47 -1.41
CA LYS A 107 9.23 20.14 -2.23
C LYS A 107 9.05 19.50 -3.61
N ASN A 108 10.15 19.20 -4.31
CA ASN A 108 10.10 18.57 -5.64
C ASN A 108 9.44 17.18 -5.63
N THR A 109 9.67 16.41 -4.56
CA THR A 109 9.04 15.11 -4.35
C THR A 109 7.54 15.27 -4.09
N LEU A 110 7.18 16.23 -3.23
CA LEU A 110 5.77 16.52 -2.91
C LEU A 110 5.00 17.03 -4.14
N ASP A 111 5.61 17.94 -4.92
CA ASP A 111 5.03 18.45 -6.17
C ASP A 111 4.76 17.30 -7.15
N ALA A 112 5.73 16.37 -7.32
CA ALA A 112 5.55 15.21 -8.20
C ALA A 112 4.43 14.26 -7.73
N MET A 113 4.26 14.09 -6.41
CA MET A 113 3.16 13.30 -5.86
C MET A 113 1.80 13.96 -6.13
N ASN A 114 1.71 15.28 -5.92
CA ASN A 114 0.48 16.02 -6.15
C ASN A 114 0.10 15.99 -7.65
N ASP A 115 1.07 16.18 -8.53
CA ASP A 115 0.86 16.08 -9.98
C ASP A 115 0.34 14.69 -10.39
N LEU A 116 0.90 13.61 -9.82
CA LEU A 116 0.44 12.26 -10.09
C LEU A 116 -1.01 12.02 -9.64
N VAL A 117 -1.37 12.54 -8.46
CA VAL A 117 -2.75 12.48 -7.94
C VAL A 117 -3.68 13.27 -8.87
N ASP A 118 -3.30 14.48 -9.27
CA ASP A 118 -4.09 15.33 -10.16
C ASP A 118 -4.26 14.71 -11.56
N ASP A 119 -3.20 14.13 -12.12
CA ASP A 119 -3.24 13.47 -13.44
C ASP A 119 -4.25 12.31 -13.48
N THR A 120 -4.48 11.64 -12.33
CA THR A 120 -5.32 10.44 -12.26
C THR A 120 -6.64 10.64 -11.53
N LYS A 121 -6.98 11.86 -11.09
CA LYS A 121 -8.16 12.13 -10.24
C LYS A 121 -9.50 11.76 -10.86
N GLU A 122 -9.61 11.84 -12.19
CA GLU A 122 -10.83 11.49 -12.93
C GLU A 122 -10.98 9.99 -13.18
N SER A 123 -9.96 9.18 -12.85
CA SER A 123 -10.06 7.72 -12.95
C SER A 123 -11.06 7.18 -11.93
N THR A 124 -11.89 6.24 -12.36
CA THR A 124 -13.02 5.68 -11.58
C THR A 124 -12.86 4.19 -11.26
N GLY A 125 -11.76 3.59 -11.70
CA GLY A 125 -11.45 2.17 -11.49
C GLY A 125 -10.78 1.90 -10.14
N MET A 126 -9.74 1.05 -10.14
CA MET A 126 -9.01 0.71 -8.93
C MET A 126 -8.32 1.94 -8.33
N ILE A 127 -8.35 2.06 -7.00
CA ILE A 127 -7.54 3.04 -6.27
C ILE A 127 -6.17 2.42 -5.95
N LEU A 128 -5.09 3.06 -6.41
CA LEU A 128 -3.72 2.78 -6.00
C LEU A 128 -3.33 3.77 -4.90
N ASN A 129 -3.27 3.29 -3.67
CA ASN A 129 -2.85 4.08 -2.51
C ASN A 129 -1.35 3.89 -2.25
N ILE A 130 -0.57 4.94 -2.47
CA ILE A 130 0.87 4.98 -2.20
C ILE A 130 1.07 5.49 -0.78
N CYS A 131 1.38 4.59 0.16
CA CYS A 131 1.69 4.95 1.53
C CYS A 131 3.15 5.41 1.62
N PHE A 132 3.36 6.73 1.70
CA PHE A 132 4.66 7.38 1.67
C PHE A 132 4.85 8.32 2.86
N ASP A 133 5.95 8.18 3.58
CA ASP A 133 6.15 8.76 4.93
C ASP A 133 4.96 8.43 5.84
N TYR A 134 4.50 7.19 5.72
CA TYR A 134 3.30 6.71 6.39
C TYR A 134 3.65 5.89 7.64
N GLY A 135 2.81 5.98 8.64
CA GLY A 135 2.79 5.12 9.82
C GLY A 135 1.43 5.23 10.49
N SER A 136 0.76 4.10 10.72
CA SER A 136 -0.63 4.05 11.22
C SER A 136 -0.82 4.79 12.53
N LEU A 137 0.15 4.69 13.46
CA LEU A 137 0.06 5.41 14.76
C LEU A 137 0.13 6.94 14.57
N ASN A 138 0.93 7.42 13.62
CA ASN A 138 0.99 8.85 13.32
C ASN A 138 -0.29 9.33 12.63
N ASP A 139 -0.82 8.54 11.70
CA ASP A 139 -2.07 8.84 11.01
C ASP A 139 -3.25 8.90 11.99
N LEU A 140 -3.35 7.92 12.88
CA LEU A 140 -4.36 7.90 13.94
C LEU A 140 -4.24 9.11 14.88
N MET A 141 -3.02 9.45 15.32
CA MET A 141 -2.78 10.62 16.17
C MET A 141 -3.24 11.91 15.49
N ASN A 142 -2.90 12.10 14.22
CA ASN A 142 -3.33 13.29 13.46
C ASN A 142 -4.85 13.31 13.29
N THR A 143 -5.45 12.16 13.02
CA THR A 143 -6.92 12.02 12.91
C THR A 143 -7.60 12.41 14.22
N ILE A 144 -7.12 11.91 15.35
CA ILE A 144 -7.68 12.26 16.67
C ILE A 144 -7.56 13.76 16.95
N ASN A 145 -6.38 14.34 16.70
CA ASN A 145 -6.18 15.78 16.87
C ASN A 145 -7.14 16.61 16.04
N ASN A 146 -7.29 16.27 14.75
CA ASN A 146 -8.24 16.96 13.85
C ASN A 146 -9.69 16.82 14.34
N LEU A 147 -10.11 15.66 14.83
CA LEU A 147 -11.45 15.45 15.37
C LEU A 147 -11.68 16.33 16.60
N VAL A 148 -10.70 16.39 17.50
CA VAL A 148 -10.77 17.22 18.73
C VAL A 148 -10.83 18.71 18.36
N GLU A 149 -9.95 19.18 17.47
CA GLU A 149 -9.89 20.58 17.04
C GLU A 149 -11.20 21.03 16.37
N ASN A 150 -11.86 20.16 15.61
CA ASN A 150 -13.12 20.44 14.94
C ASN A 150 -14.37 20.14 15.79
N GLY A 151 -14.19 19.69 17.02
CA GLY A 151 -15.30 19.29 17.91
C GLY A 151 -16.13 18.13 17.35
N THR A 152 -15.53 17.30 16.48
CA THR A 152 -16.23 16.19 15.82
C THR A 152 -16.22 14.96 16.71
N LYS A 153 -17.42 14.40 16.96
CA LYS A 153 -17.61 13.15 17.68
C LYS A 153 -17.97 12.05 16.70
N LEU A 154 -17.35 10.89 16.84
CA LEU A 154 -17.70 9.70 16.06
C LEU A 154 -18.71 8.86 16.84
N ASP A 155 -19.83 8.53 16.22
CA ASP A 155 -20.92 7.74 16.82
C ASP A 155 -20.80 6.24 16.47
N GLU A 156 -19.98 5.89 15.46
CA GLU A 156 -19.77 4.52 15.01
C GLU A 156 -18.27 4.25 14.80
N GLU A 157 -17.82 3.03 15.15
CA GLU A 157 -16.42 2.61 14.96
C GLU A 157 -15.95 2.77 13.51
N LYS A 158 -16.81 2.46 12.54
CA LYS A 158 -16.51 2.53 11.11
C LYS A 158 -16.31 3.96 10.60
N ALA A 159 -16.84 4.96 11.29
CA ALA A 159 -16.68 6.36 10.91
C ALA A 159 -15.20 6.80 10.95
N ILE A 160 -14.35 6.12 11.72
CA ILE A 160 -12.90 6.43 11.78
C ILE A 160 -12.24 6.40 10.41
N TYR A 161 -12.62 5.45 9.53
CA TYR A 161 -11.99 5.28 8.22
C TYR A 161 -12.13 6.51 7.31
N SER A 162 -13.22 7.29 7.43
CA SER A 162 -13.44 8.50 6.64
C SER A 162 -12.54 9.66 7.06
N HIS A 163 -11.89 9.57 8.21
CA HIS A 163 -11.02 10.60 8.77
C HIS A 163 -9.52 10.25 8.68
N LEU A 164 -9.17 9.00 8.38
CA LEU A 164 -7.79 8.59 8.13
C LEU A 164 -7.26 9.16 6.81
N SER A 165 -5.95 9.36 6.72
CA SER A 165 -5.30 9.81 5.47
C SER A 165 -5.45 8.82 4.32
N THR A 166 -5.80 7.58 4.63
CA THR A 166 -6.04 6.48 3.71
C THR A 166 -7.45 6.47 3.10
N ASN A 167 -8.35 7.37 3.55
CA ASN A 167 -9.65 7.51 2.90
C ASN A 167 -9.46 7.85 1.40
N PRO A 168 -10.12 7.17 0.45
CA PRO A 168 -11.34 6.35 0.62
C PRO A 168 -11.12 4.83 0.53
N VAL A 169 -9.91 4.29 0.74
CA VAL A 169 -9.69 2.84 0.50
C VAL A 169 -10.35 1.91 1.53
N GLY A 170 -10.57 2.40 2.77
CA GLY A 170 -11.27 1.66 3.81
C GLY A 170 -10.52 0.41 4.32
N PRO A 171 -11.27 -0.53 4.96
CA PRO A 171 -10.68 -1.73 5.57
C PRO A 171 -9.93 -2.62 4.57
N VAL A 172 -8.82 -3.21 5.04
CA VAL A 172 -8.02 -4.17 4.28
C VAL A 172 -8.63 -5.56 4.38
N ASP A 173 -8.78 -6.23 3.26
CA ASP A 173 -9.19 -7.64 3.21
C ASP A 173 -8.01 -8.60 3.29
N LEU A 174 -6.95 -8.32 2.53
CA LEU A 174 -5.74 -9.14 2.44
C LEU A 174 -4.50 -8.26 2.57
N LEU A 175 -3.66 -8.54 3.55
CA LEU A 175 -2.36 -7.90 3.71
C LEU A 175 -1.25 -8.90 3.38
N ILE A 176 -0.45 -8.56 2.38
CA ILE A 176 0.68 -9.36 1.91
C ILE A 176 1.99 -8.72 2.41
N ARG A 177 2.93 -9.51 2.91
CA ARG A 177 4.29 -9.05 3.15
C ARG A 177 5.30 -9.96 2.49
N THR A 178 6.15 -9.37 1.65
CA THR A 178 7.29 -10.04 1.03
C THR A 178 8.51 -10.04 1.95
N GLY A 179 9.53 -10.86 1.65
CA GLY A 179 10.82 -10.84 2.32
C GLY A 179 10.92 -11.64 3.61
N GLY A 180 9.94 -12.52 3.92
CA GLY A 180 10.02 -13.50 5.00
C GLY A 180 9.76 -12.98 6.41
N GLU A 181 9.55 -11.67 6.60
CA GLU A 181 9.25 -11.09 7.90
C GLU A 181 7.76 -11.15 8.23
N LYS A 182 7.40 -11.54 9.46
CA LYS A 182 6.02 -11.76 9.90
C LYS A 182 5.58 -10.70 10.92
N ARG A 183 5.48 -9.46 10.49
CA ARG A 183 5.01 -8.30 11.28
C ARG A 183 4.43 -7.22 10.37
N LEU A 184 3.60 -6.32 10.91
CA LEU A 184 2.93 -5.27 10.14
C LEU A 184 3.77 -3.97 10.06
N SER A 185 4.71 -3.78 10.96
CA SER A 185 5.63 -2.62 10.95
C SER A 185 4.90 -1.27 10.85
N ASN A 186 3.86 -1.08 11.67
CA ASN A 186 3.07 0.15 11.72
C ASN A 186 2.33 0.48 10.39
N PHE A 187 2.03 -0.53 9.57
CA PHE A 187 1.32 -0.37 8.30
C PHE A 187 -0.17 -0.69 8.45
N LEU A 188 -1.03 0.30 8.17
CA LEU A 188 -2.48 0.19 8.08
C LEU A 188 -3.11 -0.60 9.26
N LEU A 189 -2.66 -0.35 10.51
CA LEU A 189 -3.07 -1.15 11.68
C LEU A 189 -4.58 -1.09 11.91
N ILE A 190 -5.21 0.06 11.69
CA ILE A 190 -6.66 0.25 11.88
C ILE A 190 -7.41 -0.43 10.74
N GLU A 191 -6.98 -0.21 9.51
CA GLU A 191 -7.61 -0.79 8.32
C GLU A 191 -7.42 -2.31 8.25
N ALA A 192 -6.31 -2.82 8.80
CA ALA A 192 -5.98 -4.25 8.82
C ALA A 192 -6.52 -5.02 10.03
N ALA A 193 -7.35 -4.40 10.89
CA ALA A 193 -7.85 -5.02 12.12
C ALA A 193 -8.49 -6.41 11.90
N TYR A 194 -9.09 -6.64 10.73
CA TYR A 194 -9.71 -7.90 10.33
C TYR A 194 -9.14 -8.46 9.03
N ALA A 195 -7.96 -7.98 8.60
CA ALA A 195 -7.32 -8.46 7.38
C ALA A 195 -6.81 -9.89 7.52
N GLU A 196 -6.94 -10.66 6.46
CA GLU A 196 -6.19 -11.90 6.31
C GLU A 196 -4.72 -11.58 6.00
N LEU A 197 -3.80 -12.25 6.70
CA LEU A 197 -2.37 -12.00 6.56
C LEU A 197 -1.73 -13.12 5.72
N TYR A 198 -0.95 -12.71 4.71
CA TYR A 198 -0.17 -13.59 3.86
C TYR A 198 1.30 -13.18 3.85
N PHE A 199 2.17 -14.06 4.33
CA PHE A 199 3.61 -13.84 4.40
C PHE A 199 4.32 -14.74 3.40
N ILE A 200 5.21 -14.15 2.57
CA ILE A 200 5.98 -14.89 1.56
C ILE A 200 7.47 -14.57 1.69
N ASP A 201 8.31 -15.60 1.60
CA ASP A 201 9.77 -15.46 1.72
C ASP A 201 10.41 -14.76 0.50
N LYS A 202 9.72 -14.76 -0.64
CA LYS A 202 10.17 -14.10 -1.87
C LYS A 202 10.33 -12.58 -1.64
N TYR A 203 11.43 -12.01 -2.10
CA TYR A 203 11.66 -10.57 -2.03
C TYR A 203 10.80 -9.81 -3.04
N TRP A 204 10.43 -8.58 -2.69
CA TRP A 204 9.55 -7.75 -3.53
C TRP A 204 9.97 -7.63 -5.01
N PRO A 205 11.26 -7.40 -5.39
CA PRO A 205 11.62 -7.32 -6.80
C PRO A 205 11.34 -8.59 -7.62
N ASP A 206 11.29 -9.75 -6.97
CA ASP A 206 10.99 -11.05 -7.59
C ASP A 206 9.49 -11.42 -7.49
N PHE A 207 8.67 -10.65 -6.75
CA PHE A 207 7.23 -10.87 -6.64
C PHE A 207 6.55 -10.66 -8.00
N ASN A 208 5.60 -11.52 -8.36
CA ASN A 208 4.96 -11.49 -9.67
C ASN A 208 3.45 -11.74 -9.60
N ASN A 209 2.79 -11.77 -10.75
CA ASN A 209 1.34 -11.97 -10.86
C ASN A 209 0.88 -13.31 -10.27
N GLU A 210 1.64 -14.37 -10.47
CA GLU A 210 1.34 -15.70 -9.92
C GLU A 210 1.39 -15.68 -8.38
N ASP A 211 2.32 -14.94 -7.77
CA ASP A 211 2.39 -14.78 -6.32
C ASP A 211 1.16 -14.03 -5.78
N LEU A 212 0.67 -13.03 -6.51
CA LEU A 212 -0.56 -12.33 -6.16
C LEU A 212 -1.78 -13.26 -6.28
N ASP A 213 -1.86 -14.06 -7.34
CA ASP A 213 -2.92 -15.06 -7.51
C ASP A 213 -2.91 -16.11 -6.40
N ASN A 214 -1.73 -16.59 -6.02
CA ASN A 214 -1.60 -17.53 -4.90
C ASN A 214 -2.07 -16.92 -3.57
N ALA A 215 -1.76 -15.66 -3.31
CA ALA A 215 -2.24 -14.95 -2.12
C ALA A 215 -3.78 -14.77 -2.14
N ILE A 216 -4.36 -14.44 -3.29
CA ILE A 216 -5.82 -14.35 -3.48
C ILE A 216 -6.48 -15.73 -3.31
N LEU A 217 -5.91 -16.78 -3.86
CA LEU A 217 -6.40 -18.14 -3.70
C LEU A 217 -6.42 -18.56 -2.22
N GLU A 218 -5.34 -18.28 -1.48
CA GLU A 218 -5.30 -18.57 -0.03
C GLU A 218 -6.35 -17.74 0.74
N TYR A 219 -6.51 -16.47 0.40
CA TYR A 219 -7.58 -15.64 0.95
C TYR A 219 -8.97 -16.22 0.68
N SER A 220 -9.21 -16.70 -0.54
CA SER A 220 -10.53 -17.23 -0.93
C SER A 220 -10.95 -18.50 -0.17
N LYS A 221 -9.97 -19.28 0.33
CA LYS A 221 -10.20 -20.51 1.11
C LYS A 221 -10.54 -20.21 2.59
N ARG A 222 -10.27 -19.00 3.08
CA ARG A 222 -10.46 -18.67 4.50
C ARG A 222 -11.89 -18.23 4.80
N ASP A 223 -12.47 -18.79 5.87
CA ASP A 223 -13.77 -18.39 6.40
C ASP A 223 -13.61 -17.18 7.35
N ARG A 224 -14.16 -16.03 6.96
CA ARG A 224 -14.16 -14.82 7.78
C ARG A 224 -15.41 -14.81 8.68
N ARG A 225 -15.23 -15.15 9.96
CA ARG A 225 -16.34 -15.32 10.90
C ARG A 225 -16.73 -14.05 11.65
N TYR A 226 -15.88 -13.01 11.70
CA TYR A 226 -16.12 -11.74 12.41
C TYR A 226 -16.67 -11.93 13.83
N GLY A 227 -16.20 -12.96 14.56
CA GLY A 227 -16.69 -13.31 15.89
C GLY A 227 -17.99 -14.11 15.94
N GLY A 228 -18.63 -14.37 14.80
CA GLY A 228 -19.83 -15.23 14.72
C GLY A 228 -19.51 -16.71 14.74
N ILE A 229 -20.44 -17.50 15.27
CA ILE A 229 -20.41 -18.98 15.19
C ILE A 229 -21.33 -19.38 14.01
N LYS A 230 -20.86 -20.20 13.08
CA LYS A 230 -21.78 -20.91 12.17
C LYS A 230 -22.36 -22.06 12.98
N ASP A 231 -23.66 -22.09 13.17
CA ASP A 231 -24.35 -23.31 13.65
C ASP A 231 -24.05 -24.43 12.65
N GLU A 232 -23.60 -25.58 13.16
CA GLU A 232 -23.31 -26.79 12.41
C GLU A 232 -24.59 -27.42 11.80
#